data_2ec2d7afad9ab587360b39d5780973b5
#
_entry.id   2ec2d7afad9ab587360b39d5780973b5
#
_cell.length_a   1.000
_cell.length_b   1.000
_cell.length_c   1.000
_cell.angle_alpha   90.00
_cell.angle_beta   90.00
_cell.angle_gamma   90.00
#
_symmetry.space_group_name_H-M   'P 1'
#
loop_
_entity.id
_entity.type
_entity.pdbx_description
1 polymer ?
#
loop_
_entity_poly.entity_id
_entity_poly.type
_entity_poly.pdbx_seq_one_letter_code
_entity_poly.pdbx_strand_id
1 'polypeptide(L)'
;FALQAENLRTWHRANPDQFLFAVNLSGTTVTDDGFLRFVKRQFDEWQIPYPSICFEITETAAVGSLEQARTLIQDLSARGCRFALDDFGTGLSSYAYLRALGVHYLKIDGTFVRGVATDDIDRAMVESINHIGHILGLQTIAEWVEDEDTLAMVRALRLDYAQGYGVGAAIPLADFTLAHPTTACRFCRPKHER
;
A
#
# COMPACT_ATOMS: atom_id res chain seq x y z
N PHE A 1 0.84 -16.26 -7.57
CA PHE A 1 0.06 -16.79 -6.44
C PHE A 1 0.37 -18.27 -6.17
N ALA A 2 0.30 -19.15 -7.18
CA ALA A 2 0.46 -20.60 -6.98
C ALA A 2 1.74 -20.99 -6.20
N LEU A 3 2.89 -20.43 -6.58
CA LEU A 3 4.18 -20.75 -5.96
C LEU A 3 4.29 -20.30 -4.49
N GLN A 4 3.49 -19.36 -4.05
CA GLN A 4 3.56 -18.77 -2.72
C GLN A 4 2.31 -19.01 -1.86
N ALA A 5 1.32 -19.71 -2.40
CA ALA A 5 0.04 -19.89 -1.72
C ALA A 5 0.18 -20.55 -0.33
N GLU A 6 1.08 -21.52 -0.19
CA GLU A 6 1.32 -22.18 1.10
C GLU A 6 1.97 -21.23 2.11
N ASN A 7 2.95 -20.44 1.67
CA ASN A 7 3.59 -19.42 2.51
C ASN A 7 2.56 -18.36 2.94
N LEU A 8 1.76 -17.84 2.01
CA LEU A 8 0.69 -16.87 2.29
C LEU A 8 -0.28 -17.39 3.35
N ARG A 9 -0.75 -18.64 3.21
CA ARG A 9 -1.63 -19.26 4.20
C ARG A 9 -0.96 -19.43 5.57
N THR A 10 0.29 -19.88 5.58
CA THR A 10 1.04 -20.12 6.81
C THR A 10 1.31 -18.82 7.55
N TRP A 11 1.78 -17.79 6.84
CA TRP A 11 2.06 -16.48 7.43
C TRP A 11 0.80 -15.78 7.92
N HIS A 12 -0.26 -15.81 7.13
CA HIS A 12 -1.54 -15.23 7.54
C HIS A 12 -2.13 -15.92 8.79
N ARG A 13 -2.04 -17.26 8.89
CA ARG A 13 -2.50 -18.00 10.08
C ARG A 13 -1.69 -17.65 11.32
N ALA A 14 -0.37 -17.50 11.17
CA ALA A 14 0.52 -17.17 12.28
C ALA A 14 0.29 -15.75 12.80
N ASN A 15 0.05 -14.81 11.90
CA ASN A 15 -0.05 -13.38 12.19
C ASN A 15 -0.98 -12.68 11.19
N PRO A 16 -2.31 -12.79 11.36
CA PRO A 16 -3.27 -12.30 10.38
C PRO A 16 -3.21 -10.80 10.11
N ASP A 17 -2.72 -10.01 11.08
CA ASP A 17 -2.65 -8.54 10.98
C ASP A 17 -1.23 -8.02 10.68
N GLN A 18 -0.23 -8.92 10.55
CA GLN A 18 1.18 -8.53 10.40
C GLN A 18 1.71 -8.65 8.97
N PHE A 19 1.07 -9.46 8.13
CA PHE A 19 1.56 -9.72 6.78
C PHE A 19 0.54 -9.29 5.73
N LEU A 20 0.95 -8.32 4.93
CA LEU A 20 0.19 -7.84 3.79
C LEU A 20 1.12 -7.87 2.57
N PHE A 21 0.71 -8.61 1.55
CA PHE A 21 1.47 -8.74 0.31
C PHE A 21 0.93 -7.76 -0.72
N ALA A 22 1.76 -6.82 -1.12
CA ALA A 22 1.44 -5.86 -2.16
C ALA A 22 1.57 -6.49 -3.55
N VAL A 23 0.60 -6.19 -4.41
CA VAL A 23 0.56 -6.63 -5.81
C VAL A 23 0.17 -5.45 -6.69
N ASN A 24 1.11 -4.99 -7.51
CA ASN A 24 0.88 -3.90 -8.45
C ASN A 24 -0.08 -4.31 -9.56
N LEU A 25 -1.05 -3.45 -9.86
CA LEU A 25 -1.98 -3.60 -10.98
C LEU A 25 -1.72 -2.52 -12.04
N SER A 26 -1.52 -2.96 -13.27
CA SER A 26 -1.43 -2.01 -14.39
C SER A 26 -2.80 -1.43 -14.75
N GLY A 27 -2.83 -0.26 -15.38
CA GLY A 27 -4.07 0.35 -15.87
C GLY A 27 -4.86 -0.58 -16.81
N THR A 28 -4.18 -1.36 -17.65
CA THR A 28 -4.82 -2.37 -18.52
C THR A 28 -5.46 -3.50 -17.72
N THR A 29 -4.87 -3.88 -16.59
CA THR A 29 -5.43 -4.90 -15.69
C THR A 29 -6.69 -4.39 -15.00
N VAL A 30 -6.72 -3.12 -14.60
CA VAL A 30 -7.88 -2.48 -13.95
C VAL A 30 -9.09 -2.45 -14.89
N THR A 31 -8.87 -2.31 -16.19
CA THR A 31 -9.94 -2.26 -17.23
C THR A 31 -10.30 -3.61 -17.81
N ASP A 32 -9.63 -4.69 -17.41
CA ASP A 32 -9.90 -6.05 -17.92
C ASP A 32 -11.10 -6.68 -17.19
N ASP A 33 -12.22 -6.84 -17.88
CA ASP A 33 -13.42 -7.49 -17.37
C ASP A 33 -13.20 -8.96 -16.91
N GLY A 34 -12.14 -9.59 -17.39
CA GLY A 34 -11.73 -10.95 -17.01
C GLY A 34 -10.96 -11.01 -15.70
N PHE A 35 -10.30 -9.93 -15.32
CA PHE A 35 -9.35 -9.92 -14.20
C PHE A 35 -10.00 -10.27 -12.86
N LEU A 36 -11.14 -9.68 -12.55
CA LEU A 36 -11.86 -9.97 -11.31
C LEU A 36 -12.23 -11.46 -11.18
N ARG A 37 -12.71 -12.07 -12.27
CA ARG A 37 -13.02 -13.52 -12.30
C ARG A 37 -11.77 -14.36 -12.17
N PHE A 38 -10.68 -13.95 -12.81
CA PHE A 38 -9.39 -14.62 -12.69
C PHE A 38 -8.89 -14.59 -11.24
N VAL A 39 -8.88 -13.44 -10.59
CA VAL A 39 -8.44 -13.30 -9.19
C VAL A 39 -9.28 -14.21 -8.28
N LYS A 40 -10.60 -14.11 -8.35
CA LYS A 40 -11.49 -14.94 -7.53
C LYS A 40 -11.19 -16.44 -7.71
N ARG A 41 -11.08 -16.90 -8.95
CA ARG A 41 -10.73 -18.31 -9.23
C ARG A 41 -9.39 -18.70 -8.64
N GLN A 42 -8.35 -17.85 -8.77
CA GLN A 42 -7.02 -18.14 -8.21
C GLN A 42 -7.05 -18.20 -6.67
N PHE A 43 -7.78 -17.29 -6.03
CA PHE A 43 -7.89 -17.29 -4.58
C PHE A 43 -8.64 -18.53 -4.08
N ASP A 44 -9.71 -18.92 -4.74
CA ASP A 44 -10.49 -20.12 -4.39
C ASP A 44 -9.66 -21.39 -4.64
N GLU A 45 -9.02 -21.52 -5.81
CA GLU A 45 -8.20 -22.67 -6.20
C GLU A 45 -7.03 -22.91 -5.24
N TRP A 46 -6.31 -21.83 -4.90
CA TRP A 46 -5.13 -21.88 -4.04
C TRP A 46 -5.42 -21.57 -2.57
N GLN A 47 -6.70 -21.37 -2.22
CA GLN A 47 -7.12 -21.02 -0.85
C GLN A 47 -6.33 -19.85 -0.25
N ILE A 48 -6.11 -18.79 -1.04
CA ILE A 48 -5.38 -17.59 -0.61
C ILE A 48 -6.30 -16.77 0.31
N PRO A 49 -5.85 -16.41 1.52
CA PRO A 49 -6.63 -15.54 2.38
C PRO A 49 -6.74 -14.14 1.75
N TYR A 50 -7.95 -13.70 1.44
CA TYR A 50 -8.18 -12.37 0.87
C TYR A 50 -7.56 -11.23 1.68
N PRO A 51 -7.60 -11.23 3.04
CA PRO A 51 -7.00 -10.17 3.85
C PRO A 51 -5.47 -10.12 3.79
N SER A 52 -4.80 -11.14 3.25
CA SER A 52 -3.34 -11.14 3.10
C SER A 52 -2.83 -10.35 1.90
N ILE A 53 -3.72 -9.87 1.03
CA ILE A 53 -3.34 -9.20 -0.22
C ILE A 53 -3.79 -7.75 -0.23
N CYS A 54 -2.86 -6.87 -0.62
CA CYS A 54 -3.09 -5.48 -0.97
C CYS A 54 -2.80 -5.29 -2.48
N PHE A 55 -3.78 -4.82 -3.22
CA PHE A 55 -3.55 -4.42 -4.61
C PHE A 55 -3.17 -2.95 -4.66
N GLU A 56 -2.11 -2.63 -5.39
CA GLU A 56 -1.63 -1.27 -5.61
C GLU A 56 -2.02 -0.80 -7.01
N ILE A 57 -2.68 0.34 -7.10
CA ILE A 57 -3.14 0.96 -8.34
C ILE A 57 -2.56 2.36 -8.38
N THR A 58 -1.83 2.71 -9.46
CA THR A 58 -1.30 4.08 -9.59
C THR A 58 -2.42 5.11 -9.74
N GLU A 59 -2.18 6.34 -9.29
CA GLU A 59 -3.12 7.45 -9.41
C GLU A 59 -3.61 7.60 -10.87
N THR A 60 -2.70 7.58 -11.82
CA THR A 60 -3.02 7.70 -13.26
C THR A 60 -3.96 6.60 -13.74
N ALA A 61 -3.72 5.35 -13.34
CA ALA A 61 -4.57 4.22 -13.72
C ALA A 61 -5.96 4.32 -13.10
N ALA A 62 -6.04 4.73 -11.83
CA ALA A 62 -7.31 4.89 -11.13
C ALA A 62 -8.18 6.01 -11.70
N VAL A 63 -7.58 7.16 -12.02
CA VAL A 63 -8.30 8.31 -12.62
C VAL A 63 -8.72 8.03 -14.05
N GLY A 64 -7.84 7.38 -14.84
CA GLY A 64 -8.13 7.04 -16.25
C GLY A 64 -9.32 6.09 -16.42
N SER A 65 -9.68 5.32 -15.38
CA SER A 65 -10.74 4.30 -15.41
C SER A 65 -11.48 4.21 -14.08
N LEU A 66 -11.97 5.35 -13.57
CA LEU A 66 -12.48 5.52 -12.21
C LEU A 66 -13.60 4.52 -11.83
N GLU A 67 -14.57 4.32 -12.72
CA GLU A 67 -15.69 3.41 -12.42
C GLU A 67 -15.26 1.94 -12.40
N GLN A 68 -14.36 1.52 -13.30
CA GLN A 68 -13.81 0.17 -13.30
C GLN A 68 -12.95 -0.07 -12.06
N ALA A 69 -12.06 0.89 -11.73
CA ALA A 69 -11.24 0.84 -10.52
C ALA A 69 -12.12 0.72 -9.27
N ARG A 70 -13.16 1.55 -9.15
CA ARG A 70 -14.09 1.54 -8.03
C ARG A 70 -14.82 0.20 -7.90
N THR A 71 -15.32 -0.35 -9.00
CA THR A 71 -16.01 -1.65 -9.01
C THR A 71 -15.07 -2.77 -8.55
N LEU A 72 -13.85 -2.82 -9.06
CA LEU A 72 -12.82 -3.77 -8.68
C LEU A 72 -12.49 -3.67 -7.19
N ILE A 73 -12.26 -2.44 -6.71
CA ILE A 73 -11.95 -2.15 -5.30
C ILE A 73 -13.11 -2.63 -4.40
N GLN A 74 -14.34 -2.25 -4.71
CA GLN A 74 -15.50 -2.61 -3.90
C GLN A 74 -15.70 -4.13 -3.81
N ASP A 75 -15.63 -4.86 -4.94
CA ASP A 75 -15.84 -6.31 -4.95
C ASP A 75 -14.76 -7.07 -4.14
N LEU A 76 -13.49 -6.76 -4.36
CA LEU A 76 -12.40 -7.46 -3.67
C LEU A 76 -12.25 -7.00 -2.20
N SER A 77 -12.55 -5.73 -1.89
CA SER A 77 -12.56 -5.25 -0.50
C SER A 77 -13.67 -5.88 0.32
N ALA A 78 -14.85 -6.12 -0.28
CA ALA A 78 -15.94 -6.83 0.38
C ALA A 78 -15.56 -8.27 0.76
N ARG A 79 -14.53 -8.84 0.14
CA ARG A 79 -13.97 -10.17 0.45
C ARG A 79 -12.79 -10.10 1.44
N GLY A 80 -12.30 -8.89 1.75
CA GLY A 80 -11.23 -8.65 2.70
C GLY A 80 -9.89 -8.20 2.10
N CYS A 81 -9.74 -8.12 0.77
CA CYS A 81 -8.54 -7.52 0.18
C CYS A 81 -8.39 -6.07 0.58
N ARG A 82 -7.14 -5.61 0.62
CA ARG A 82 -6.82 -4.19 0.78
C ARG A 82 -6.44 -3.57 -0.57
N PHE A 83 -6.52 -2.25 -0.63
CA PHE A 83 -6.12 -1.49 -1.80
C PHE A 83 -5.29 -0.28 -1.38
N ALA A 84 -4.24 0.00 -2.13
CA ALA A 84 -3.43 1.21 -2.02
C ALA A 84 -3.53 2.02 -3.31
N LEU A 85 -3.63 3.33 -3.17
CA LEU A 85 -3.42 4.25 -4.28
C LEU A 85 -1.96 4.65 -4.29
N ASP A 86 -1.29 4.36 -5.41
CA ASP A 86 0.16 4.51 -5.59
C ASP A 86 0.52 5.77 -6.36
N ASP A 87 1.76 6.26 -6.21
CA ASP A 87 2.32 7.45 -6.87
C ASP A 87 1.48 8.73 -6.64
N PHE A 88 0.85 8.87 -5.46
CA PHE A 88 -0.06 9.98 -5.21
C PHE A 88 0.67 11.32 -5.11
N GLY A 89 0.12 12.30 -5.85
CA GLY A 89 0.60 13.68 -5.88
C GLY A 89 1.34 14.06 -7.16
N THR A 90 1.69 13.10 -8.02
CA THR A 90 2.40 13.36 -9.28
C THR A 90 1.47 13.72 -10.44
N GLY A 91 0.15 13.51 -10.28
CA GLY A 91 -0.86 13.70 -11.30
C GLY A 91 -1.74 14.94 -11.10
N LEU A 92 -2.87 14.98 -11.80
CA LEU A 92 -3.92 16.01 -11.63
C LEU A 92 -4.76 15.71 -10.37
N SER A 93 -4.12 15.68 -9.23
CA SER A 93 -4.69 15.24 -7.97
C SER A 93 -5.92 16.06 -7.57
N SER A 94 -7.09 15.48 -7.73
CA SER A 94 -8.32 15.97 -7.11
C SER A 94 -8.69 15.05 -5.95
N TYR A 95 -8.69 15.53 -4.73
CA TYR A 95 -9.11 14.76 -3.56
C TYR A 95 -10.55 14.23 -3.65
N ALA A 96 -11.34 14.73 -4.61
CA ALA A 96 -12.72 14.29 -4.81
C ALA A 96 -12.82 12.81 -5.25
N TYR A 97 -11.95 12.37 -6.16
CA TYR A 97 -11.96 10.96 -6.58
C TYR A 97 -11.39 10.03 -5.51
N LEU A 98 -10.41 10.49 -4.71
CA LEU A 98 -9.82 9.70 -3.63
C LEU A 98 -10.89 9.20 -2.65
N ARG A 99 -11.81 10.09 -2.27
CA ARG A 99 -12.97 9.71 -1.45
C ARG A 99 -13.88 8.69 -2.12
N ALA A 100 -14.03 8.76 -3.45
CA ALA A 100 -14.93 7.89 -4.19
C ALA A 100 -14.37 6.50 -4.45
N LEU A 101 -13.04 6.34 -4.49
CA LEU A 101 -12.37 5.07 -4.78
C LEU A 101 -12.55 4.03 -3.67
N GLY A 102 -12.52 4.44 -2.40
CA GLY A 102 -12.64 3.52 -1.27
C GLY A 102 -11.40 2.66 -1.04
N VAL A 103 -10.21 3.19 -1.31
CA VAL A 103 -8.91 2.56 -0.99
C VAL A 103 -8.66 2.59 0.52
N HIS A 104 -7.68 1.83 1.00
CA HIS A 104 -7.31 1.72 2.41
C HIS A 104 -6.02 2.46 2.72
N TYR A 105 -5.12 2.51 1.74
CA TYR A 105 -3.80 3.12 1.87
C TYR A 105 -3.60 4.19 0.80
N LEU A 106 -2.85 5.22 1.17
CA LEU A 106 -2.41 6.28 0.29
C LEU A 106 -0.88 6.31 0.31
N LYS A 107 -0.23 5.96 -0.79
CA LYS A 107 1.22 5.98 -0.92
C LYS A 107 1.64 7.34 -1.46
N ILE A 108 2.46 8.06 -0.71
CA ILE A 108 2.97 9.37 -1.07
C ILE A 108 4.23 9.19 -1.88
N ASP A 109 4.22 9.70 -3.10
CA ASP A 109 5.29 9.52 -4.07
C ASP A 109 6.65 10.02 -3.56
N GLY A 110 7.70 9.31 -3.94
CA GLY A 110 9.06 9.62 -3.57
C GLY A 110 9.58 10.97 -4.04
N THR A 111 8.95 11.61 -5.03
CA THR A 111 9.32 12.96 -5.47
C THR A 111 9.20 14.00 -4.35
N PHE A 112 8.24 13.82 -3.43
CA PHE A 112 8.07 14.67 -2.26
C PHE A 112 8.79 14.13 -1.03
N VAL A 113 8.82 12.80 -0.87
CA VAL A 113 9.37 12.18 0.33
C VAL A 113 10.89 12.36 0.41
N ARG A 114 11.60 12.30 -0.72
CA ARG A 114 13.07 12.46 -0.73
C ARG A 114 13.54 13.81 -0.21
N GLY A 115 12.78 14.89 -0.47
CA GLY A 115 13.08 16.24 -0.02
C GLY A 115 12.54 16.59 1.36
N VAL A 116 11.73 15.72 2.00
CA VAL A 116 10.94 16.06 3.19
C VAL A 116 11.78 16.58 4.38
N ALA A 117 13.04 16.15 4.51
CA ALA A 117 13.92 16.58 5.57
C ALA A 117 14.59 17.94 5.29
N THR A 118 14.77 18.34 4.01
CA THR A 118 15.60 19.48 3.60
C THR A 118 14.85 20.56 2.85
N ASP A 119 13.69 20.25 2.26
CA ASP A 119 12.87 21.19 1.49
C ASP A 119 11.54 21.46 2.20
N ASP A 120 11.24 22.72 2.46
CA ASP A 120 10.02 23.12 3.18
C ASP A 120 8.76 22.93 2.33
N ILE A 121 8.88 22.99 0.99
CA ILE A 121 7.74 22.78 0.06
C ILE A 121 7.39 21.29 0.05
N ASP A 122 8.37 20.42 -0.12
CA ASP A 122 8.17 18.97 -0.10
C ASP A 122 7.57 18.52 1.24
N ARG A 123 8.10 19.09 2.35
CA ARG A 123 7.57 18.85 3.69
C ARG A 123 6.10 19.24 3.80
N ALA A 124 5.75 20.44 3.35
CA ALA A 124 4.37 20.93 3.38
C ALA A 124 3.43 20.08 2.51
N MET A 125 3.92 19.58 1.35
CA MET A 125 3.17 18.68 0.50
C MET A 125 2.90 17.34 1.20
N VAL A 126 3.93 16.71 1.75
CA VAL A 126 3.78 15.44 2.50
C VAL A 126 2.84 15.60 3.69
N GLU A 127 2.99 16.67 4.46
CA GLU A 127 2.11 16.98 5.60
C GLU A 127 0.65 17.16 5.17
N SER A 128 0.41 17.90 4.09
CA SER A 128 -0.93 18.14 3.55
C SER A 128 -1.59 16.85 3.08
N ILE A 129 -0.86 16.01 2.32
CA ILE A 129 -1.35 14.72 1.81
C ILE A 129 -1.67 13.79 2.98
N ASN A 130 -0.76 13.70 3.97
CA ASN A 130 -0.94 12.89 5.17
C ASN A 130 -2.20 13.31 5.93
N HIS A 131 -2.36 14.62 6.18
CA HIS A 131 -3.50 15.16 6.89
C HIS A 131 -4.83 14.82 6.19
N ILE A 132 -4.91 15.03 4.89
CA ILE A 132 -6.11 14.72 4.10
C ILE A 132 -6.37 13.20 4.07
N GLY A 133 -5.32 12.39 3.91
CA GLY A 133 -5.43 10.94 4.00
C GLY A 133 -6.10 10.51 5.30
N HIS A 134 -5.63 11.02 6.44
CA HIS A 134 -6.20 10.73 7.75
C HIS A 134 -7.66 11.23 7.92
N ILE A 135 -8.00 12.42 7.39
CA ILE A 135 -9.39 12.91 7.39
C ILE A 135 -10.31 11.96 6.61
N LEU A 136 -9.82 11.37 5.52
CA LEU A 136 -10.56 10.39 4.71
C LEU A 136 -10.56 8.98 5.32
N GLY A 137 -9.90 8.77 6.45
CA GLY A 137 -9.80 7.48 7.13
C GLY A 137 -8.80 6.51 6.47
N LEU A 138 -7.89 7.02 5.64
CA LEU A 138 -6.84 6.25 4.99
C LEU A 138 -5.60 6.17 5.88
N GLN A 139 -4.84 5.10 5.72
CA GLN A 139 -3.48 5.02 6.26
C GLN A 139 -2.47 5.47 5.20
N THR A 140 -1.45 6.21 5.61
CA THR A 140 -0.48 6.81 4.70
C THR A 140 0.84 6.07 4.72
N ILE A 141 1.47 5.96 3.55
CA ILE A 141 2.76 5.27 3.36
C ILE A 141 3.71 6.26 2.68
N ALA A 142 4.84 6.59 3.31
CA ALA A 142 5.91 7.32 2.65
C ALA A 142 6.74 6.36 1.80
N GLU A 143 6.92 6.68 0.52
CA GLU A 143 7.79 5.92 -0.38
C GLU A 143 9.19 6.51 -0.45
N TRP A 144 10.16 5.72 -0.95
CA TRP A 144 11.54 6.15 -1.15
C TRP A 144 12.20 6.74 0.10
N VAL A 145 11.91 6.19 1.27
CA VAL A 145 12.62 6.52 2.51
C VAL A 145 13.99 5.85 2.46
N GLU A 146 15.03 6.60 2.09
CA GLU A 146 16.36 6.06 1.79
C GLU A 146 17.38 6.26 2.91
N ASP A 147 17.15 7.24 3.80
CA ASP A 147 18.06 7.61 4.88
C ASP A 147 17.34 7.85 6.22
N GLU A 148 18.13 8.00 7.28
CA GLU A 148 17.63 8.17 8.65
C GLU A 148 16.98 9.55 8.86
N ASP A 149 17.45 10.61 8.19
CA ASP A 149 16.89 11.96 8.33
C ASP A 149 15.48 12.00 7.72
N THR A 150 15.32 11.42 6.54
CA THR A 150 14.00 11.23 5.90
C THR A 150 13.08 10.41 6.80
N LEU A 151 13.58 9.29 7.36
CA LEU A 151 12.80 8.43 8.25
C LEU A 151 12.38 9.15 9.53
N ALA A 152 13.29 9.96 10.11
CA ALA A 152 12.99 10.76 11.30
C ALA A 152 11.89 11.80 11.02
N MET A 153 11.94 12.46 9.85
CA MET A 153 10.91 13.41 9.45
C MET A 153 9.56 12.75 9.18
N VAL A 154 9.54 11.60 8.47
CA VAL A 154 8.33 10.79 8.24
C VAL A 154 7.65 10.41 9.56
N ARG A 155 8.44 10.02 10.57
CA ARG A 155 7.94 9.77 11.93
C ARG A 155 7.41 11.03 12.61
N ALA A 156 8.11 12.16 12.49
CA ALA A 156 7.70 13.44 13.08
C ALA A 156 6.35 13.93 12.49
N LEU A 157 6.17 13.75 11.19
CA LEU A 157 4.92 14.05 10.48
C LEU A 157 3.79 13.02 10.74
N ARG A 158 4.08 11.94 11.48
CA ARG A 158 3.12 10.90 11.87
C ARG A 158 2.48 10.16 10.69
N LEU A 159 3.26 9.88 9.65
CA LEU A 159 2.83 8.94 8.63
C LEU A 159 2.71 7.54 9.26
N ASP A 160 1.75 6.74 8.76
CA ASP A 160 1.47 5.42 9.35
C ASP A 160 2.55 4.40 9.01
N TYR A 161 3.13 4.48 7.80
CA TYR A 161 4.12 3.53 7.29
C TYR A 161 5.21 4.23 6.48
N ALA A 162 6.34 3.54 6.33
CA ALA A 162 7.45 3.95 5.48
C ALA A 162 7.95 2.77 4.65
N GLN A 163 8.32 3.02 3.40
CA GLN A 163 8.89 2.07 2.45
C GLN A 163 10.10 2.67 1.77
N GLY A 164 11.19 1.93 1.67
CA GLY A 164 12.43 2.35 1.02
C GLY A 164 13.66 1.65 1.59
N TYR A 165 14.81 1.89 0.99
CA TYR A 165 16.07 1.25 1.39
C TYR A 165 16.51 1.62 2.82
N GLY A 166 16.16 2.80 3.31
CA GLY A 166 16.41 3.20 4.70
C GLY A 166 15.57 2.43 5.73
N VAL A 167 14.48 1.78 5.28
CA VAL A 167 13.63 0.90 6.11
C VAL A 167 14.06 -0.55 5.96
N GLY A 168 14.33 -0.99 4.74
CA GLY A 168 14.77 -2.34 4.44
C GLY A 168 14.92 -2.57 2.94
N ALA A 169 15.97 -3.29 2.55
CA ALA A 169 16.18 -3.68 1.16
C ALA A 169 15.17 -4.77 0.75
N ALA A 170 14.76 -4.72 -0.51
CA ALA A 170 13.99 -5.80 -1.11
C ALA A 170 14.84 -7.08 -1.16
N ILE A 171 14.24 -8.20 -0.74
CA ILE A 171 14.85 -9.53 -0.84
C ILE A 171 13.92 -10.45 -1.63
N PRO A 172 14.45 -11.49 -2.30
CA PRO A 172 13.62 -12.50 -2.95
C PRO A 172 12.63 -13.11 -1.95
N LEU A 173 11.38 -13.29 -2.37
CA LEU A 173 10.34 -13.85 -1.48
C LEU A 173 10.69 -15.27 -0.98
N ALA A 174 11.50 -16.03 -1.75
CA ALA A 174 11.99 -17.34 -1.34
C ALA A 174 12.94 -17.26 -0.13
N ASP A 175 13.64 -16.14 0.01
CA ASP A 175 14.59 -15.90 1.11
C ASP A 175 13.90 -15.28 2.34
N PHE A 176 12.64 -14.87 2.19
CA PHE A 176 11.81 -14.37 3.27
C PHE A 176 11.32 -15.55 4.10
N THR A 177 11.90 -15.73 5.28
CA THR A 177 11.52 -16.80 6.20
C THR A 177 10.82 -16.23 7.44
N LEU A 178 9.90 -17.01 8.00
CA LEU A 178 9.27 -16.70 9.30
C LEU A 178 10.25 -16.62 10.47
N ALA A 179 11.52 -16.97 10.25
CA ALA A 179 12.57 -16.89 11.28
C ALA A 179 12.89 -15.44 11.73
N HIS A 180 12.32 -14.44 11.07
CA HIS A 180 12.45 -13.04 11.46
C HIS A 180 11.09 -12.40 11.83
N PRO A 181 10.30 -12.98 12.74
CA PRO A 181 8.98 -12.45 13.09
C PRO A 181 9.05 -11.07 13.75
N THR A 182 10.23 -10.67 14.26
CA THR A 182 10.45 -9.42 14.99
C THR A 182 11.20 -8.35 14.18
N THR A 183 11.88 -8.72 13.10
CA THR A 183 12.70 -7.80 12.32
C THR A 183 12.16 -7.53 10.91
N ALA A 184 11.38 -8.43 10.34
CA ALA A 184 10.85 -8.29 8.98
C ALA A 184 9.60 -7.41 8.91
N CYS A 185 8.88 -7.21 9.99
CA CYS A 185 7.77 -6.27 10.03
C CYS A 185 8.24 -4.90 10.52
N ARG A 186 9.15 -4.26 9.79
CA ARG A 186 9.45 -2.84 9.98
C ARG A 186 8.36 -1.90 9.42
N PHE A 187 7.24 -2.45 8.99
CA PHE A 187 5.97 -1.75 8.83
C PHE A 187 5.24 -1.62 10.17
N CYS A 188 5.98 -1.48 11.27
CA CYS A 188 5.36 -1.30 12.56
C CYS A 188 4.89 0.14 12.70
N ARG A 189 3.57 0.32 12.85
CA ARG A 189 3.00 1.52 13.47
C ARG A 189 3.93 1.98 14.59
N PRO A 190 4.34 3.25 14.62
CA PRO A 190 4.87 3.80 15.86
C PRO A 190 3.81 3.53 16.94
N LYS A 191 4.18 2.79 17.98
CA LYS A 191 3.30 2.58 19.14
C LYS A 191 2.95 3.97 19.65
N HIS A 192 1.70 4.39 19.43
CA HIS A 192 1.16 5.52 20.18
C HIS A 192 1.13 5.07 21.64
N GLU A 193 2.08 5.51 22.43
CA GLU A 193 1.92 5.58 23.86
C GLU A 193 0.70 6.46 24.14
N ARG A 194 -0.26 5.89 24.84
CA ARG A 194 -1.48 6.58 25.29
C ARG A 194 -1.12 7.63 26.33
#